data_3ee74a4ad0654998d0e4932b998d4465
#
_entry.id   3ee74a4ad0654998d0e4932b998d4465
#
_cell.length_a   1.000
_cell.length_b   1.000
_cell.length_c   1.000
_cell.angle_alpha   90.00
_cell.angle_beta   90.00
_cell.angle_gamma   90.00
#
_symmetry.space_group_name_H-M   'P 1'
#
loop_
_entity.id
_entity.type
_entity.pdbx_description
1 polymer ?
#
loop_
_entity_poly.entity_id
_entity_poly.type
_entity_poly.pdbx_seq_one_letter_code
_entity_poly.pdbx_strand_id
1 'polypeptide(L)'
;MDKVSFRTGQESDQKYLVEWLLQPGVLDGFPLADLREVEDAARIWMSYAKKGANLTALWEGVPCGNATLYLQPFRKLAHQCLFAIIVDEKYRGKGVGRALLTRLMDLAKAQFGIALLHLEVYEGNRAIHLYSDLGFVQYGCQKHFVKEGGKYRSKILMQKKL
;
A
#
# COMPACT_ATOMS: atom_id res chain seq x y z
N MET A 1 -9.31 -11.57 -15.64
CA MET A 1 -7.87 -11.19 -15.63
C MET A 1 -7.01 -12.41 -15.38
N ASP A 2 -6.88 -13.22 -16.39
CA ASP A 2 -6.22 -14.53 -16.26
C ASP A 2 -4.69 -14.45 -16.07
N LYS A 3 -4.12 -13.25 -16.22
CA LYS A 3 -2.67 -13.04 -16.11
C LYS A 3 -2.20 -12.69 -14.71
N VAL A 4 -3.09 -12.24 -13.84
CA VAL A 4 -2.75 -11.83 -12.48
C VAL A 4 -3.16 -12.90 -11.48
N SER A 5 -2.22 -13.33 -10.66
CA SER A 5 -2.44 -14.20 -9.51
C SER A 5 -1.88 -13.56 -8.24
N PHE A 6 -2.24 -14.13 -7.09
CA PHE A 6 -1.84 -13.59 -5.79
C PHE A 6 -1.34 -14.70 -4.89
N ARG A 7 -0.38 -14.37 -4.08
CA ARG A 7 0.08 -15.23 -2.98
C ARG A 7 0.39 -14.40 -1.75
N THR A 8 0.48 -15.04 -0.61
CA THR A 8 1.02 -14.39 0.59
C THR A 8 2.45 -13.90 0.31
N GLY A 9 2.78 -12.72 0.78
CA GLY A 9 4.12 -12.17 0.68
C GLY A 9 5.14 -13.04 1.41
N GLN A 10 6.37 -13.00 0.94
CA GLN A 10 7.52 -13.69 1.51
C GLN A 10 8.62 -12.69 1.82
N GLU A 11 9.48 -12.98 2.79
CA GLU A 11 10.60 -12.09 3.11
C GLU A 11 11.50 -11.83 1.89
N SER A 12 11.65 -12.83 1.02
CA SER A 12 12.39 -12.69 -0.24
C SER A 12 11.78 -11.66 -1.22
N ASP A 13 10.56 -11.24 -1.01
CA ASP A 13 9.93 -10.19 -1.82
C ASP A 13 10.45 -8.78 -1.47
N GLN A 14 11.15 -8.62 -0.36
CA GLN A 14 11.66 -7.31 0.07
C GLN A 14 12.54 -6.66 -1.01
N LYS A 15 13.32 -7.44 -1.73
CA LYS A 15 14.17 -6.93 -2.82
C LYS A 15 13.36 -6.28 -3.94
N TYR A 16 12.21 -6.85 -4.28
CA TYR A 16 11.29 -6.27 -5.28
C TYR A 16 10.69 -4.96 -4.77
N LEU A 17 10.26 -4.95 -3.52
CA LEU A 17 9.69 -3.75 -2.90
C LEU A 17 10.69 -2.59 -2.89
N VAL A 18 11.94 -2.84 -2.51
CA VAL A 18 13.01 -1.84 -2.56
C VAL A 18 13.23 -1.34 -3.99
N GLU A 19 13.31 -2.25 -4.95
CA GLU A 19 13.48 -1.91 -6.37
C GLU A 19 12.34 -1.01 -6.87
N TRP A 20 11.08 -1.38 -6.57
CA TRP A 20 9.92 -0.62 -7.00
C TRP A 20 9.82 0.75 -6.33
N LEU A 21 10.16 0.85 -5.05
CA LEU A 21 10.19 2.13 -4.33
C LEU A 21 11.22 3.10 -4.92
N LEU A 22 12.32 2.58 -5.45
CA LEU A 22 13.39 3.37 -6.05
C LEU A 22 13.15 3.72 -7.53
N GLN A 23 12.05 3.27 -8.13
CA GLN A 23 11.70 3.64 -9.50
C GLN A 23 11.45 5.16 -9.60
N PRO A 24 11.71 5.77 -10.78
CA PRO A 24 11.56 7.21 -10.95
C PRO A 24 10.19 7.74 -10.52
N GLY A 25 10.18 8.78 -9.70
CA GLY A 25 8.97 9.45 -9.22
C GLY A 25 8.19 8.75 -8.12
N VAL A 26 8.54 7.52 -7.76
CA VAL A 26 7.78 6.74 -6.76
C VAL A 26 7.91 7.35 -5.36
N LEU A 27 9.10 7.78 -4.97
CA LEU A 27 9.31 8.37 -3.64
C LEU A 27 8.58 9.71 -3.44
N ASP A 28 8.12 10.34 -4.51
CA ASP A 28 7.24 11.52 -4.39
C ASP A 28 5.94 11.22 -3.64
N GLY A 29 5.53 9.96 -3.61
CA GLY A 29 4.33 9.48 -2.90
C GLY A 29 4.60 8.86 -1.53
N PHE A 30 5.85 8.87 -1.06
CA PHE A 30 6.27 8.25 0.20
C PHE A 30 7.12 9.20 1.04
N PRO A 31 7.12 9.07 2.38
CA PRO A 31 7.92 9.93 3.27
C PRO A 31 9.37 9.48 3.37
N LEU A 32 9.95 9.01 2.27
CA LEU A 32 11.27 8.38 2.21
C LEU A 32 12.18 9.19 1.29
N ALA A 33 13.39 9.50 1.74
CA ALA A 33 14.31 10.36 1.02
C ALA A 33 15.48 9.62 0.35
N ASP A 34 15.92 8.49 0.92
CA ASP A 34 17.12 7.80 0.46
C ASP A 34 17.01 6.27 0.58
N LEU A 35 18.03 5.57 0.09
CA LEU A 35 18.08 4.11 0.09
C LEU A 35 17.93 3.51 1.49
N ARG A 36 18.57 4.10 2.50
CA ARG A 36 18.53 3.60 3.87
C ARG A 36 17.09 3.65 4.41
N GLU A 37 16.41 4.78 4.22
CA GLU A 37 15.02 4.93 4.62
C GLU A 37 14.11 3.95 3.87
N VAL A 38 14.36 3.75 2.58
CA VAL A 38 13.62 2.78 1.76
C VAL A 38 13.82 1.35 2.27
N GLU A 39 15.04 0.94 2.58
CA GLU A 39 15.33 -0.40 3.12
C GLU A 39 14.66 -0.61 4.49
N ASP A 40 14.72 0.37 5.38
CA ASP A 40 14.08 0.31 6.68
C ASP A 40 12.55 0.19 6.55
N ALA A 41 11.95 1.02 5.68
CA ALA A 41 10.52 0.98 5.43
C ALA A 41 10.07 -0.35 4.80
N ALA A 42 10.84 -0.86 3.85
CA ALA A 42 10.56 -2.14 3.19
C ALA A 42 10.62 -3.31 4.17
N ARG A 43 11.57 -3.29 5.09
CA ARG A 43 11.68 -4.32 6.13
C ARG A 43 10.44 -4.32 7.04
N ILE A 44 9.99 -3.16 7.48
CA ILE A 44 8.77 -3.02 8.30
C ILE A 44 7.55 -3.47 7.50
N TRP A 45 7.41 -3.02 6.27
CA TRP A 45 6.32 -3.39 5.36
C TRP A 45 6.22 -4.91 5.20
N MET A 46 7.35 -5.57 4.90
CA MET A 46 7.38 -7.01 4.70
C MET A 46 7.28 -7.83 5.99
N SER A 47 7.48 -7.22 7.15
CA SER A 47 7.37 -7.93 8.44
C SER A 47 5.97 -8.51 8.68
N TYR A 48 4.94 -7.93 8.10
CA TYR A 48 3.56 -8.41 8.21
C TYR A 48 3.28 -9.67 7.38
N ALA A 49 4.19 -10.05 6.47
CA ALA A 49 4.09 -11.30 5.73
C ALA A 49 4.08 -12.53 6.64
N LYS A 50 4.83 -12.49 7.75
CA LYS A 50 4.84 -13.57 8.76
C LYS A 50 3.47 -13.81 9.40
N LYS A 51 2.64 -12.78 9.44
CA LYS A 51 1.27 -12.86 9.97
C LYS A 51 0.23 -13.19 8.90
N GLY A 52 0.66 -13.40 7.66
CA GLY A 52 -0.25 -13.60 6.53
C GLY A 52 -0.97 -12.33 6.08
N ALA A 53 -0.50 -11.15 6.53
CA ALA A 53 -1.15 -9.84 6.29
C ALA A 53 -0.50 -9.05 5.15
N ASN A 54 0.15 -9.74 4.23
CA ASN A 54 0.82 -9.16 3.07
C ASN A 54 0.53 -10.01 1.84
N LEU A 55 0.26 -9.37 0.71
CA LEU A 55 0.00 -10.02 -0.57
C LEU A 55 0.99 -9.58 -1.63
N THR A 56 1.50 -10.53 -2.38
CA THR A 56 2.27 -10.29 -3.60
C THR A 56 1.41 -10.63 -4.81
N ALA A 57 1.27 -9.67 -5.73
CA ALA A 57 0.67 -9.88 -7.03
C ALA A 57 1.71 -10.40 -8.01
N LEU A 58 1.31 -11.36 -8.82
CA LEU A 58 2.15 -11.96 -9.85
C LEU A 58 1.49 -11.76 -11.21
N TRP A 59 2.26 -11.32 -12.19
CA TRP A 59 1.84 -11.27 -13.59
C TRP A 59 2.51 -12.41 -14.32
N GLU A 60 1.72 -13.38 -14.77
CA GLU A 60 2.25 -14.59 -15.41
C GLU A 60 3.39 -15.24 -14.60
N GLY A 61 3.23 -15.28 -13.27
CA GLY A 61 4.20 -15.85 -12.33
C GLY A 61 5.33 -14.94 -11.87
N VAL A 62 5.41 -13.71 -12.40
CA VAL A 62 6.46 -12.74 -12.03
C VAL A 62 5.90 -11.72 -11.03
N PRO A 63 6.58 -11.48 -9.89
CA PRO A 63 6.15 -10.46 -8.93
C PRO A 63 6.01 -9.09 -9.60
N CYS A 64 4.86 -8.44 -9.43
CA CYS A 64 4.54 -7.18 -10.08
C CYS A 64 3.92 -6.15 -9.15
N GLY A 65 3.64 -6.50 -7.91
CA GLY A 65 3.10 -5.59 -6.91
C GLY A 65 3.02 -6.24 -5.54
N ASN A 66 2.89 -5.40 -4.51
CA ASN A 66 2.77 -5.87 -3.14
C ASN A 66 1.89 -4.92 -2.34
N ALA A 67 1.14 -5.47 -1.40
CA ALA A 67 0.32 -4.69 -0.48
C ALA A 67 0.39 -5.30 0.92
N THR A 68 0.34 -4.45 1.94
CA THR A 68 0.43 -4.88 3.32
C THR A 68 -0.63 -4.22 4.19
N LEU A 69 -1.10 -4.97 5.20
CA LEU A 69 -1.93 -4.48 6.28
C LEU A 69 -1.05 -4.21 7.51
N TYR A 70 -1.05 -2.98 8.00
CA TYR A 70 -0.37 -2.62 9.24
C TYR A 70 -1.26 -2.95 10.43
N LEU A 71 -1.32 -4.24 10.79
CA LEU A 71 -2.18 -4.73 11.87
C LEU A 71 -1.85 -4.06 13.20
N GLN A 72 -2.89 -3.77 13.97
CA GLN A 72 -2.75 -3.12 15.28
C GLN A 72 -2.71 -4.16 16.39
N PRO A 73 -1.76 -4.06 17.34
CA PRO A 73 -1.61 -5.06 18.40
C PRO A 73 -2.59 -4.91 19.56
N PHE A 74 -3.21 -3.74 19.70
CA PHE A 74 -4.11 -3.44 20.82
C PHE A 74 -5.56 -3.78 20.48
N ARG A 75 -6.27 -4.44 21.38
CA ARG A 75 -7.65 -4.92 21.16
C ARG A 75 -8.62 -3.82 20.71
N LYS A 76 -8.51 -2.63 21.30
CA LYS A 76 -9.39 -1.49 20.96
C LYS A 76 -9.13 -0.94 19.55
N LEU A 77 -7.99 -1.28 18.95
CA LEU A 77 -7.59 -0.83 17.61
C LEU A 77 -7.59 -1.96 16.57
N ALA A 78 -7.78 -3.20 17.00
CA ALA A 78 -7.61 -4.38 16.15
C ALA A 78 -8.63 -4.51 15.01
N HIS A 79 -9.74 -3.76 15.08
CA HIS A 79 -10.79 -3.75 14.05
C HIS A 79 -10.46 -2.84 12.86
N GLN A 80 -9.37 -2.11 12.91
CA GLN A 80 -8.98 -1.16 11.87
C GLN A 80 -7.47 -1.24 11.61
N CYS A 81 -7.06 -0.91 10.42
CA CYS A 81 -5.64 -0.74 10.13
C CYS A 81 -5.39 0.13 8.89
N LEU A 82 -4.21 0.67 8.85
CA LEU A 82 -3.63 1.31 7.67
C LEU A 82 -3.17 0.22 6.69
N PHE A 83 -3.18 0.52 5.40
CA PHE A 83 -2.52 -0.32 4.40
C PHE A 83 -1.60 0.52 3.51
N ALA A 84 -0.68 -0.16 2.85
CA ALA A 84 0.15 0.40 1.80
C ALA A 84 0.15 -0.53 0.59
N ILE A 85 0.32 0.03 -0.59
CA ILE A 85 0.29 -0.71 -1.85
C ILE A 85 1.28 -0.10 -2.85
N ILE A 86 1.91 -0.96 -3.64
CA ILE A 86 2.79 -0.56 -4.73
C ILE A 86 2.65 -1.53 -5.89
N VAL A 87 2.74 -1.01 -7.12
CA VAL A 87 2.78 -1.80 -8.35
C VAL A 87 4.02 -1.37 -9.15
N ASP A 88 4.76 -2.35 -9.65
CA ASP A 88 5.90 -2.12 -10.55
C ASP A 88 5.43 -1.28 -11.76
N GLU A 89 6.20 -0.27 -12.13
CA GLU A 89 5.87 0.65 -13.22
C GLU A 89 5.54 -0.05 -14.54
N LYS A 90 6.19 -1.20 -14.82
CA LYS A 90 5.96 -2.00 -16.02
C LYS A 90 4.54 -2.56 -16.12
N TYR A 91 3.87 -2.68 -14.99
CA TYR A 91 2.53 -3.30 -14.90
C TYR A 91 1.44 -2.33 -14.51
N ARG A 92 1.74 -1.03 -14.43
CA ARG A 92 0.73 0.01 -14.17
C ARG A 92 -0.21 0.18 -15.37
N GLY A 93 -1.41 0.67 -15.11
CA GLY A 93 -2.43 0.84 -16.15
C GLY A 93 -3.01 -0.45 -16.69
N LYS A 94 -2.70 -1.61 -16.10
CA LYS A 94 -3.18 -2.93 -16.51
C LYS A 94 -4.19 -3.53 -15.51
N GLY A 95 -4.64 -2.77 -14.53
CA GLY A 95 -5.61 -3.20 -13.54
C GLY A 95 -5.02 -3.97 -12.35
N VAL A 96 -3.70 -4.10 -12.26
CA VAL A 96 -3.03 -4.83 -11.16
C VAL A 96 -3.33 -4.20 -9.80
N GLY A 97 -3.22 -2.87 -9.69
CA GLY A 97 -3.47 -2.16 -8.43
C GLY A 97 -4.90 -2.36 -7.92
N ARG A 98 -5.88 -2.28 -8.81
CA ARG A 98 -7.29 -2.52 -8.48
C ARG A 98 -7.51 -3.94 -8.00
N ALA A 99 -6.98 -4.92 -8.71
CA ALA A 99 -7.10 -6.33 -8.35
C ALA A 99 -6.40 -6.64 -7.02
N LEU A 100 -5.20 -6.11 -6.82
CA LEU A 100 -4.43 -6.30 -5.59
C LEU A 100 -5.15 -5.69 -4.37
N LEU A 101 -5.66 -4.46 -4.51
CA LEU A 101 -6.37 -3.79 -3.41
C LEU A 101 -7.70 -4.48 -3.10
N THR A 102 -8.43 -4.93 -4.12
CA THR A 102 -9.66 -5.70 -3.92
C THR A 102 -9.37 -6.99 -3.13
N ARG A 103 -8.31 -7.71 -3.51
CA ARG A 103 -7.89 -8.92 -2.82
C ARG A 103 -7.42 -8.64 -1.39
N LEU A 104 -6.75 -7.52 -1.16
CA LEU A 104 -6.33 -7.09 0.18
C LEU A 104 -7.53 -6.78 1.08
N MET A 105 -8.57 -6.14 0.55
CA MET A 105 -9.81 -5.86 1.29
C MET A 105 -10.50 -7.16 1.71
N ASP A 106 -10.57 -8.14 0.82
CA ASP A 106 -11.14 -9.45 1.12
C ASP A 106 -10.34 -10.16 2.22
N LEU A 107 -9.02 -10.14 2.14
CA LEU A 107 -8.11 -10.69 3.14
C LEU A 107 -8.32 -10.02 4.50
N ALA A 108 -8.36 -8.69 4.51
CA ALA A 108 -8.53 -7.89 5.73
C ALA A 108 -9.81 -8.27 6.47
N LYS A 109 -10.92 -8.38 5.73
CA LYS A 109 -12.22 -8.72 6.30
C LYS A 109 -12.30 -10.19 6.73
N ALA A 110 -11.92 -11.11 5.87
CA ALA A 110 -12.12 -12.54 6.07
C ALA A 110 -11.17 -13.15 7.11
N GLN A 111 -9.90 -12.77 7.09
CA GLN A 111 -8.89 -13.37 7.97
C GLN A 111 -8.60 -12.56 9.23
N PHE A 112 -8.68 -11.24 9.16
CA PHE A 112 -8.29 -10.38 10.28
C PHE A 112 -9.45 -9.64 10.93
N GLY A 113 -10.68 -9.81 10.43
CA GLY A 113 -11.86 -9.17 11.00
C GLY A 113 -11.80 -7.64 10.94
N ILE A 114 -11.06 -7.07 9.99
CA ILE A 114 -10.95 -5.63 9.84
C ILE A 114 -12.28 -5.07 9.36
N ALA A 115 -12.83 -4.14 10.14
CA ALA A 115 -14.08 -3.44 9.83
C ALA A 115 -13.85 -2.09 9.19
N LEU A 116 -12.67 -1.49 9.39
CA LEU A 116 -12.31 -0.16 8.89
C LEU A 116 -10.89 -0.21 8.35
N LEU A 117 -10.76 -0.01 7.04
CA LEU A 117 -9.48 0.09 6.35
C LEU A 117 -9.22 1.55 5.98
N HIS A 118 -8.02 2.05 6.21
CA HIS A 118 -7.68 3.42 5.90
C HIS A 118 -6.32 3.55 5.22
N LEU A 119 -6.11 4.69 4.59
CA LEU A 119 -4.90 4.98 3.85
C LEU A 119 -4.49 6.44 4.02
N GLU A 120 -3.24 6.69 3.75
CA GLU A 120 -2.65 8.02 3.66
C GLU A 120 -2.09 8.20 2.25
N VAL A 121 -2.41 9.31 1.61
CA VAL A 121 -1.97 9.63 0.26
C VAL A 121 -1.70 11.12 0.15
N TYR A 122 -0.70 11.51 -0.63
CA TYR A 122 -0.38 12.93 -0.77
C TYR A 122 -1.25 13.58 -1.84
N GLU A 123 -1.58 14.84 -1.60
CA GLU A 123 -2.32 15.67 -2.54
C GLU A 123 -1.70 15.60 -3.95
N GLY A 124 -2.55 15.45 -4.96
CA GLY A 124 -2.15 15.34 -6.37
C GLY A 124 -1.77 13.94 -6.84
N ASN A 125 -1.74 12.95 -5.94
CA ASN A 125 -1.46 11.57 -6.33
C ASN A 125 -2.65 10.98 -7.11
N ARG A 126 -2.39 10.42 -8.29
CA ARG A 126 -3.42 9.82 -9.16
C ARG A 126 -4.13 8.62 -8.53
N ALA A 127 -3.48 7.93 -7.58
CA ALA A 127 -4.06 6.79 -6.89
C ALA A 127 -5.34 7.14 -6.12
N ILE A 128 -5.57 8.42 -5.80
CA ILE A 128 -6.81 8.88 -5.16
C ILE A 128 -8.04 8.46 -5.96
N HIS A 129 -7.98 8.48 -7.29
CA HIS A 129 -9.08 8.06 -8.16
C HIS A 129 -9.40 6.57 -7.98
N LEU A 130 -8.37 5.73 -7.91
CA LEU A 130 -8.55 4.29 -7.66
C LEU A 130 -9.20 4.05 -6.29
N TYR A 131 -8.73 4.74 -5.26
CA TYR A 131 -9.28 4.60 -3.91
C TYR A 131 -10.73 5.05 -3.86
N SER A 132 -11.06 6.18 -4.48
CA SER A 132 -12.44 6.67 -4.57
C SER A 132 -13.35 5.69 -5.31
N ASP A 133 -12.89 5.13 -6.42
CA ASP A 133 -13.63 4.11 -7.19
C ASP A 133 -13.93 2.86 -6.37
N LEU A 134 -13.02 2.49 -5.47
CA LEU A 134 -13.18 1.32 -4.61
C LEU A 134 -13.95 1.62 -3.30
N GLY A 135 -14.49 2.83 -3.17
CA GLY A 135 -15.37 3.21 -2.07
C GLY A 135 -14.68 3.85 -0.88
N PHE A 136 -13.40 4.20 -0.98
CA PHE A 136 -12.74 4.99 0.04
C PHE A 136 -13.21 6.45 -0.02
N VAL A 137 -13.45 7.05 1.14
CA VAL A 137 -13.86 8.45 1.25
C VAL A 137 -12.84 9.23 2.07
N GLN A 138 -12.60 10.47 1.68
CA GLN A 138 -11.73 11.37 2.42
C GLN A 138 -12.41 11.74 3.74
N TYR A 139 -11.67 11.62 4.85
CA TYR A 139 -12.13 12.04 6.16
C TYR A 139 -11.26 13.11 6.81
N GLY A 140 -10.11 13.42 6.22
CA GLY A 140 -9.22 14.44 6.75
C GLY A 140 -8.14 14.85 5.77
N CYS A 141 -7.48 15.95 6.13
CA CYS A 141 -6.35 16.50 5.39
C CYS A 141 -5.39 17.14 6.38
N GLN A 142 -4.15 16.67 6.41
CA GLN A 142 -3.09 17.28 7.20
C GLN A 142 -2.23 18.16 6.31
N LYS A 143 -2.38 19.47 6.44
CA LYS A 143 -1.58 20.43 5.66
C LYS A 143 -0.12 20.43 6.14
N HIS A 144 0.79 20.76 5.22
CA HIS A 144 2.22 20.86 5.50
C HIS A 144 2.84 19.57 6.07
N PHE A 145 2.30 18.42 5.72
CA PHE A 145 2.78 17.14 6.25
C PHE A 145 4.17 16.77 5.73
N VAL A 146 4.41 16.95 4.41
CA VAL A 146 5.70 16.66 3.80
C VAL A 146 6.38 17.97 3.42
N LYS A 147 7.65 18.08 3.78
CA LYS A 147 8.53 19.18 3.34
C LYS A 147 9.65 18.62 2.47
N GLU A 148 9.71 19.10 1.23
CA GLU A 148 10.72 18.68 0.27
C GLU A 148 11.12 19.87 -0.61
N GLY A 149 12.41 20.15 -0.72
CA GLY A 149 12.91 21.28 -1.50
C GLY A 149 12.33 22.63 -1.08
N GLY A 150 12.03 22.82 0.21
CA GLY A 150 11.41 24.04 0.73
C GLY A 150 9.90 24.15 0.46
N LYS A 151 9.31 23.17 -0.21
CA LYS A 151 7.87 23.11 -0.50
C LYS A 151 7.17 22.12 0.43
N TYR A 152 5.90 22.40 0.71
CA TYR A 152 5.05 21.56 1.53
C TYR A 152 3.96 20.90 0.70
N ARG A 153 3.59 19.66 1.06
CA ARG A 153 2.42 18.97 0.50
C ARG A 153 1.54 18.45 1.62
N SER A 154 0.24 18.43 1.35
CA SER A 154 -0.76 17.92 2.28
C SER A 154 -0.88 16.40 2.18
N LYS A 155 -1.18 15.77 3.32
CA LYS A 155 -1.55 14.37 3.39
C LYS A 155 -3.07 14.25 3.45
N ILE A 156 -3.64 13.50 2.51
CA ILE A 156 -5.05 13.19 2.45
C ILE A 156 -5.28 11.88 3.19
N LEU A 157 -6.29 11.86 4.07
CA LEU A 157 -6.68 10.69 4.85
C LEU A 157 -7.98 10.14 4.29
N MET A 158 -7.98 8.88 3.88
CA MET A 158 -9.15 8.20 3.33
C MET A 158 -9.43 6.91 4.09
N GLN A 159 -10.71 6.52 4.16
CA GLN A 159 -11.13 5.30 4.83
C GLN A 159 -12.31 4.65 4.15
N LYS A 160 -12.46 3.36 4.42
CA LYS A 160 -13.59 2.55 3.95
C LYS A 160 -13.99 1.56 5.04
N LYS A 161 -15.29 1.48 5.30
CA LYS A 161 -15.87 0.38 6.10
C LYS A 161 -15.97 -0.87 5.22
N LEU A 162 -15.46 -1.99 5.71
CA LEU A 162 -15.49 -3.26 4.99
C LEU A 162 -16.73 -4.11 5.31
#